data_aaedd3fbf09e87d240f065e4e44b6915
#
_entry.id   aaedd3fbf09e87d240f065e4e44b6915
#
_cell.length_a   1.000
_cell.length_b   1.000
_cell.length_c   1.000
_cell.angle_alpha   90.00
_cell.angle_beta   90.00
_cell.angle_gamma   90.00
#
_symmetry.space_group_name_H-M   'P 1'
#
loop_
_entity.id
_entity.type
_entity.pdbx_description
1 polymer ?
#
loop_
_entity_poly.entity_id
_entity_poly.type
_entity_poly.pdbx_seq_one_letter_code
_entity_poly.pdbx_strand_id
1 'polypeptide(L)'
;MVFSGAVFLYAFLPLTLAVYALAPQRGRNAVLLIASLLFYAFGEPVYVLLLLLSSVSNWALSLCIERRRGTRTAKLALAVSVLLNLGLLGFFKYADFFLTTVNGLFGLSLPLTGVRLPLGISFYTFQTMSYTIDVYRGHVRPQRNLATFATFVCLFPQLIAGPIVRYSDIEAELHTRRFCLEDIGTGARRFTVGLGKKVLLANVLGELVSSAGNATVLGAWLGAVGYLLQIYFDFSGYSDMAIGLGRMFGFTFPENFDYPYLARSVTDFWRRWHQTLGQWFRDYVYIPLGGSRTTRAKWIRNVAVVWLLTGLWHGAAWNFMLWGGYFGLLLLTERLWLGKRLARAPAAVQHALLLLLVTLGFVLFRAESLQACGQTLRAMFGGAPLWDADALYALRSFAGVLVLGVVGATRLPKRLWKRLEPHPVSAALGPVLTGLLLLAATAALVDGSFNPFLYFRF
;
A
#
# COMPACT_ATOMS: atom_id res chain seq x y z
N MET A 1 -2.40 7.53 -15.25
CA MET A 1 -3.00 6.26 -15.75
C MET A 1 -3.16 5.32 -14.57
N VAL A 2 -4.13 4.37 -14.57
CA VAL A 2 -4.33 3.37 -13.50
C VAL A 2 -4.26 1.96 -14.07
N PHE A 3 -3.79 0.99 -13.27
CA PHE A 3 -3.62 -0.40 -13.75
C PHE A 3 -4.93 -1.10 -14.12
N SER A 4 -6.03 -0.73 -13.45
CA SER A 4 -7.37 -1.19 -13.75
C SER A 4 -8.10 -0.35 -14.82
N GLY A 5 -7.38 0.33 -15.69
CA GLY A 5 -7.95 1.09 -16.80
C GLY A 5 -7.81 0.36 -18.15
N ALA A 6 -8.81 0.44 -19.02
CA ALA A 6 -8.79 -0.21 -20.33
C ALA A 6 -7.58 0.24 -21.20
N VAL A 7 -7.24 1.53 -21.17
CA VAL A 7 -6.08 2.07 -21.89
C VAL A 7 -4.77 1.43 -21.40
N PHE A 8 -4.66 1.20 -20.07
CA PHE A 8 -3.49 0.52 -19.51
C PHE A 8 -3.43 -0.93 -19.98
N LEU A 9 -4.54 -1.66 -19.84
CA LEU A 9 -4.60 -3.10 -20.09
C LEU A 9 -4.39 -3.46 -21.56
N TYR A 10 -5.01 -2.70 -22.46
CA TYR A 10 -5.14 -3.09 -23.87
C TYR A 10 -4.27 -2.26 -24.84
N ALA A 11 -3.70 -1.15 -24.37
CA ALA A 11 -2.79 -0.36 -25.20
C ALA A 11 -1.41 -0.22 -24.54
N PHE A 12 -1.34 0.39 -23.36
CA PHE A 12 -0.06 0.74 -22.76
C PHE A 12 0.80 -0.49 -22.40
N LEU A 13 0.23 -1.46 -21.68
CA LEU A 13 0.97 -2.63 -21.21
C LEU A 13 1.44 -3.53 -22.38
N PRO A 14 0.58 -3.92 -23.35
CA PRO A 14 1.02 -4.71 -24.50
C PRO A 14 2.08 -4.01 -25.34
N LEU A 15 1.92 -2.70 -25.62
CA LEU A 15 2.89 -1.93 -26.37
C LEU A 15 4.24 -1.85 -25.63
N THR A 16 4.20 -1.57 -24.33
CA THR A 16 5.41 -1.51 -23.49
C THR A 16 6.13 -2.85 -23.46
N LEU A 17 5.41 -3.96 -23.32
CA LEU A 17 5.99 -5.32 -23.35
C LEU A 17 6.61 -5.63 -24.73
N ALA A 18 5.94 -5.27 -25.81
CA ALA A 18 6.46 -5.49 -27.18
C ALA A 18 7.76 -4.69 -27.41
N VAL A 19 7.77 -3.40 -27.09
CA VAL A 19 8.98 -2.56 -27.23
C VAL A 19 10.10 -3.07 -26.32
N TYR A 20 9.77 -3.49 -25.09
CA TYR A 20 10.74 -4.04 -24.15
C TYR A 20 11.33 -5.37 -24.61
N ALA A 21 10.53 -6.24 -25.24
CA ALA A 21 10.98 -7.51 -25.79
C ALA A 21 11.95 -7.32 -26.97
N LEU A 22 11.69 -6.32 -27.82
CA LEU A 22 12.54 -5.98 -28.97
C LEU A 22 13.82 -5.23 -28.56
N ALA A 23 13.83 -4.60 -27.38
CA ALA A 23 14.96 -3.81 -26.94
C ALA A 23 16.17 -4.69 -26.52
N PRO A 24 17.41 -4.34 -26.94
CA PRO A 24 18.60 -4.99 -26.44
C PRO A 24 18.71 -4.80 -24.91
N GLN A 25 19.40 -5.72 -24.24
CA GLN A 25 19.50 -5.71 -22.77
C GLN A 25 19.95 -4.34 -22.20
N ARG A 26 20.89 -3.68 -22.88
CA ARG A 26 21.37 -2.34 -22.48
C ARG A 26 20.31 -1.23 -22.63
N GLY A 27 19.35 -1.40 -23.53
CA GLY A 27 18.26 -0.45 -23.78
C GLY A 27 17.03 -0.65 -22.89
N ARG A 28 16.89 -1.77 -22.21
CA ARG A 28 15.68 -2.13 -21.44
C ARG A 28 15.36 -1.14 -20.31
N ASN A 29 16.37 -0.61 -19.63
CA ASN A 29 16.13 0.43 -18.61
C ASN A 29 15.60 1.72 -19.23
N ALA A 30 16.12 2.13 -20.39
CA ALA A 30 15.62 3.32 -21.07
C ALA A 30 14.15 3.15 -21.52
N VAL A 31 13.79 1.98 -22.05
CA VAL A 31 12.39 1.67 -22.40
C VAL A 31 11.48 1.79 -21.18
N LEU A 32 11.88 1.19 -20.05
CA LEU A 32 11.09 1.26 -18.81
C LEU A 32 11.02 2.67 -18.25
N LEU A 33 12.11 3.45 -18.31
CA LEU A 33 12.12 4.83 -17.84
C LEU A 33 11.15 5.68 -18.67
N ILE A 34 11.23 5.61 -20.02
CA ILE A 34 10.35 6.36 -20.91
C ILE A 34 8.89 5.96 -20.69
N ALA A 35 8.59 4.64 -20.66
CA ALA A 35 7.25 4.16 -20.40
C ALA A 35 6.73 4.63 -19.03
N SER A 36 7.57 4.61 -17.99
CA SER A 36 7.19 5.06 -16.65
C SER A 36 6.90 6.56 -16.59
N LEU A 37 7.71 7.37 -17.26
CA LEU A 37 7.48 8.81 -17.36
C LEU A 37 6.19 9.12 -18.13
N LEU A 38 5.92 8.41 -19.24
CA LEU A 38 4.66 8.54 -19.97
C LEU A 38 3.46 8.12 -19.11
N PHE A 39 3.57 6.99 -18.41
CA PHE A 39 2.54 6.51 -17.50
C PHE A 39 2.21 7.54 -16.40
N TYR A 40 3.23 8.14 -15.81
CA TYR A 40 3.07 9.14 -14.75
C TYR A 40 2.54 10.47 -15.31
N ALA A 41 3.12 10.97 -16.40
CA ALA A 41 2.72 12.23 -17.02
C ALA A 41 1.28 12.22 -17.55
N PHE A 42 0.74 11.04 -17.91
CA PHE A 42 -0.67 10.90 -18.30
C PHE A 42 -1.65 11.29 -17.18
N GLY A 43 -1.28 11.09 -15.91
CA GLY A 43 -2.08 11.48 -14.75
C GLY A 43 -1.61 12.79 -14.11
N GLU A 44 -0.31 13.07 -14.17
CA GLU A 44 0.37 14.14 -13.44
C GLU A 44 1.39 14.87 -14.35
N PRO A 45 0.93 15.62 -15.38
CA PRO A 45 1.83 16.18 -16.38
C PRO A 45 2.82 17.20 -15.81
N VAL A 46 2.46 17.94 -14.77
CA VAL A 46 3.35 18.94 -14.13
C VAL A 46 4.27 18.27 -13.11
N TYR A 47 3.74 17.35 -12.32
CA TYR A 47 4.49 16.73 -11.23
C TYR A 47 5.51 15.68 -11.67
N VAL A 48 5.54 15.31 -12.96
CA VAL A 48 6.64 14.53 -13.53
C VAL A 48 7.99 15.26 -13.39
N LEU A 49 7.98 16.60 -13.46
CA LEU A 49 9.18 17.40 -13.24
C LEU A 49 9.67 17.32 -11.78
N LEU A 50 8.73 17.30 -10.82
CA LEU A 50 9.07 17.13 -9.40
C LEU A 50 9.69 15.74 -9.14
N LEU A 51 9.13 14.69 -9.75
CA LEU A 51 9.67 13.33 -9.67
C LEU A 51 11.08 13.24 -10.22
N LEU A 52 11.34 13.88 -11.37
CA LEU A 52 12.67 13.96 -11.99
C LEU A 52 13.63 14.77 -11.12
N LEU A 53 13.21 15.92 -10.60
CA LEU A 53 14.03 16.75 -9.69
C LEU A 53 14.42 15.97 -8.44
N SER A 54 13.45 15.25 -7.81
CA SER A 54 13.74 14.38 -6.67
C SER A 54 14.74 13.29 -7.02
N SER A 55 14.60 12.66 -8.20
CA SER A 55 15.51 11.62 -8.66
C SER A 55 16.94 12.17 -8.87
N VAL A 56 17.09 13.27 -9.59
CA VAL A 56 18.39 13.89 -9.85
C VAL A 56 19.07 14.34 -8.56
N SER A 57 18.32 15.00 -7.68
CA SER A 57 18.86 15.52 -6.40
C SER A 57 19.36 14.39 -5.50
N ASN A 58 18.57 13.33 -5.31
CA ASN A 58 18.98 12.20 -4.46
C ASN A 58 20.11 11.39 -5.09
N TRP A 59 20.15 11.25 -6.42
CA TRP A 59 21.27 10.66 -7.14
C TRP A 59 22.58 11.46 -6.90
N ALA A 60 22.57 12.77 -7.10
CA ALA A 60 23.73 13.61 -6.90
C ALA A 60 24.23 13.60 -5.44
N LEU A 61 23.29 13.68 -4.48
CA LEU A 61 23.61 13.59 -3.05
C LEU A 61 24.20 12.23 -2.68
N SER A 62 23.71 11.12 -3.26
CA SER A 62 24.26 9.79 -3.02
C SER A 62 25.72 9.66 -3.47
N LEU A 63 26.07 10.24 -4.62
CA LEU A 63 27.46 10.30 -5.11
C LEU A 63 28.36 11.16 -4.21
N CYS A 64 27.83 12.27 -3.69
CA CYS A 64 28.53 13.10 -2.71
C CYS A 64 28.79 12.33 -1.40
N ILE A 65 27.79 11.60 -0.90
CA ILE A 65 27.89 10.76 0.30
C ILE A 65 29.02 9.72 0.13
N GLU A 66 29.07 9.03 -1.00
CA GLU A 66 30.12 8.03 -1.26
C GLU A 66 31.51 8.67 -1.30
N ARG A 67 31.66 9.73 -2.11
CA ARG A 67 32.97 10.41 -2.29
C ARG A 67 33.54 11.00 -0.99
N ARG A 68 32.66 11.38 -0.05
CA ARG A 68 33.00 12.03 1.20
C ARG A 68 32.71 11.16 2.43
N ARG A 69 32.62 9.83 2.25
CA ARG A 69 32.30 8.89 3.32
C ARG A 69 33.20 9.10 4.56
N GLY A 70 32.61 9.04 5.74
CA GLY A 70 33.30 9.27 7.01
C GLY A 70 33.50 10.74 7.39
N THR A 71 33.19 11.70 6.52
CA THR A 71 33.38 13.14 6.76
C THR A 71 32.07 13.82 7.20
N ARG A 72 32.18 15.06 7.73
CA ARG A 72 31.04 15.92 8.02
C ARG A 72 30.24 16.27 6.76
N THR A 73 30.87 16.36 5.61
CA THR A 73 30.23 16.63 4.32
C THR A 73 29.25 15.49 3.94
N ALA A 74 29.61 14.23 4.17
CA ALA A 74 28.70 13.11 3.92
C ALA A 74 27.48 13.15 4.83
N LYS A 75 27.64 13.52 6.12
CA LYS A 75 26.52 13.73 7.05
C LYS A 75 25.61 14.87 6.60
N LEU A 76 26.21 15.98 6.16
CA LEU A 76 25.44 17.13 5.64
C LEU A 76 24.67 16.75 4.38
N ALA A 77 25.30 16.05 3.42
CA ALA A 77 24.62 15.60 2.21
C ALA A 77 23.45 14.66 2.52
N LEU A 78 23.61 13.75 3.50
CA LEU A 78 22.48 12.92 3.98
C LEU A 78 21.38 13.78 4.61
N ALA A 79 21.73 14.73 5.48
CA ALA A 79 20.76 15.61 6.11
C ALA A 79 20.00 16.44 5.06
N VAL A 80 20.68 16.98 4.04
CA VAL A 80 20.06 17.69 2.93
C VAL A 80 19.10 16.78 2.16
N SER A 81 19.49 15.51 1.87
CA SER A 81 18.60 14.55 1.22
C SER A 81 17.33 14.29 2.04
N VAL A 82 17.48 14.05 3.34
CA VAL A 82 16.34 13.79 4.23
C VAL A 82 15.43 15.02 4.33
N LEU A 83 16.01 16.21 4.51
CA LEU A 83 15.27 17.47 4.60
C LEU A 83 14.54 17.81 3.29
N LEU A 84 15.18 17.59 2.13
CA LEU A 84 14.55 17.78 0.83
C LEU A 84 13.33 16.87 0.68
N ASN A 85 13.49 15.58 0.93
CA ASN A 85 12.43 14.59 0.79
C ASN A 85 11.28 14.84 1.77
N LEU A 86 11.58 15.08 3.05
CA LEU A 86 10.57 15.37 4.06
C LEU A 86 9.96 16.77 3.86
N GLY A 87 10.72 17.75 3.38
CA GLY A 87 10.23 19.09 3.07
C GLY A 87 9.23 19.08 1.91
N LEU A 88 9.54 18.35 0.83
CA LEU A 88 8.60 18.17 -0.28
C LEU A 88 7.32 17.44 0.19
N LEU A 89 7.47 16.33 0.91
CA LEU A 89 6.32 15.62 1.47
C LEU A 89 5.54 16.51 2.44
N GLY A 90 6.23 17.28 3.28
CA GLY A 90 5.67 18.23 4.23
C GLY A 90 4.82 19.31 3.55
N PHE A 91 5.36 19.90 2.50
CA PHE A 91 4.66 20.95 1.76
C PHE A 91 3.43 20.40 1.03
N PHE A 92 3.60 19.37 0.21
CA PHE A 92 2.50 18.87 -0.62
C PHE A 92 1.42 18.12 0.16
N LYS A 93 1.76 17.46 1.26
CA LYS A 93 0.81 16.62 1.99
C LYS A 93 0.28 17.27 3.26
N TYR A 94 1.10 18.07 3.97
CA TYR A 94 0.75 18.50 5.33
C TYR A 94 0.57 20.01 5.50
N ALA A 95 0.90 20.86 4.51
CA ALA A 95 0.80 22.30 4.65
C ALA A 95 -0.62 22.73 4.99
N ASP A 96 -1.62 22.31 4.22
CA ASP A 96 -3.02 22.69 4.43
C ASP A 96 -3.61 22.08 5.70
N PHE A 97 -3.22 20.87 6.08
CA PHE A 97 -3.60 20.28 7.36
C PHE A 97 -3.08 21.10 8.55
N PHE A 98 -1.82 21.52 8.48
CA PHE A 98 -1.21 22.37 9.51
C PHE A 98 -1.89 23.73 9.57
N LEU A 99 -2.09 24.40 8.44
CA LEU A 99 -2.77 25.70 8.37
C LEU A 99 -4.22 25.62 8.89
N THR A 100 -4.96 24.59 8.50
CA THR A 100 -6.33 24.34 8.98
C THR A 100 -6.35 24.12 10.50
N THR A 101 -5.39 23.36 11.02
CA THR A 101 -5.29 23.11 12.45
C THR A 101 -4.97 24.38 13.23
N VAL A 102 -4.01 25.19 12.74
CA VAL A 102 -3.66 26.48 13.35
C VAL A 102 -4.84 27.47 13.30
N ASN A 103 -5.51 27.56 12.15
CA ASN A 103 -6.71 28.40 12.01
C ASN A 103 -7.79 28.01 13.03
N GLY A 104 -8.05 26.70 13.19
CA GLY A 104 -9.04 26.20 14.14
C GLY A 104 -8.68 26.42 15.59
N LEU A 105 -7.38 26.31 15.96
CA LEU A 105 -6.92 26.47 17.33
C LEU A 105 -6.87 27.95 17.79
N PHE A 106 -6.48 28.84 16.87
CA PHE A 106 -6.22 30.25 17.21
C PHE A 106 -7.27 31.21 16.62
N GLY A 107 -8.32 30.70 15.95
CA GLY A 107 -9.35 31.56 15.31
C GLY A 107 -8.80 32.40 14.16
N LEU A 108 -7.71 31.93 13.50
CA LEU A 108 -7.07 32.64 12.39
C LEU A 108 -7.73 32.27 11.05
N SER A 109 -7.46 33.09 10.03
CA SER A 109 -7.94 32.88 8.66
C SER A 109 -6.77 32.86 7.68
N LEU A 110 -5.70 32.14 8.00
CA LEU A 110 -4.56 31.98 7.10
C LEU A 110 -5.01 31.27 5.81
N PRO A 111 -4.61 31.79 4.63
CA PRO A 111 -5.00 31.19 3.37
C PRO A 111 -4.40 29.79 3.23
N LEU A 112 -5.20 28.84 2.76
CA LEU A 112 -4.71 27.51 2.41
C LEU A 112 -3.94 27.57 1.10
N THR A 113 -2.98 26.64 0.93
CA THR A 113 -2.16 26.60 -0.28
C THR A 113 -2.94 26.08 -1.49
N GLY A 114 -3.93 25.22 -1.27
CA GLY A 114 -4.72 24.59 -2.32
C GLY A 114 -3.92 23.70 -3.28
N VAL A 115 -2.69 23.35 -2.91
CA VAL A 115 -1.78 22.55 -3.76
C VAL A 115 -2.24 21.11 -3.76
N ARG A 116 -2.38 20.53 -4.95
CA ARG A 116 -2.74 19.11 -5.10
C ARG A 116 -1.58 18.21 -4.69
N LEU A 117 -1.92 17.11 -4.00
CA LEU A 117 -0.96 16.10 -3.63
C LEU A 117 -0.48 15.32 -4.87
N PRO A 118 0.82 15.34 -5.23
CA PRO A 118 1.35 14.56 -6.35
C PRO A 118 1.17 13.06 -6.10
N LEU A 119 0.65 12.33 -7.08
CA LEU A 119 0.48 10.89 -6.97
C LEU A 119 1.81 10.19 -6.67
N GLY A 120 1.80 9.30 -5.69
CA GLY A 120 2.96 8.50 -5.31
C GLY A 120 4.07 9.24 -4.54
N ILE A 121 3.90 10.54 -4.19
CA ILE A 121 4.95 11.30 -3.47
C ILE A 121 5.39 10.59 -2.18
N SER A 122 4.48 10.00 -1.43
CA SER A 122 4.80 9.25 -0.21
C SER A 122 5.66 8.02 -0.49
N PHE A 123 5.47 7.35 -1.64
CA PHE A 123 6.21 6.16 -2.03
C PHE A 123 7.62 6.50 -2.53
N TYR A 124 7.74 7.38 -3.54
CA TYR A 124 9.06 7.70 -4.07
C TYR A 124 9.94 8.49 -3.07
N THR A 125 9.34 9.25 -2.15
CA THR A 125 10.05 9.86 -1.02
C THR A 125 10.70 8.78 -0.14
N PHE A 126 9.96 7.72 0.21
CA PHE A 126 10.49 6.62 1.00
C PHE A 126 11.56 5.81 0.25
N GLN A 127 11.39 5.61 -1.06
CA GLN A 127 12.37 4.94 -1.91
C GLN A 127 13.68 5.71 -1.98
N THR A 128 13.63 7.01 -2.33
CA THR A 128 14.82 7.85 -2.48
C THR A 128 15.52 8.09 -1.14
N MET A 129 14.76 8.27 -0.06
CA MET A 129 15.29 8.47 1.28
C MET A 129 15.97 7.20 1.80
N SER A 130 15.36 6.02 1.64
CA SER A 130 15.99 4.75 2.00
C SER A 130 17.28 4.51 1.22
N TYR A 131 17.29 4.81 -0.07
CA TYR A 131 18.49 4.68 -0.90
C TYR A 131 19.67 5.54 -0.39
N THR A 132 19.45 6.84 -0.13
CA THR A 132 20.53 7.72 0.35
C THR A 132 21.02 7.34 1.76
N ILE A 133 20.12 6.87 2.63
CA ILE A 133 20.48 6.33 3.95
C ILE A 133 21.30 5.04 3.80
N ASP A 134 20.93 4.13 2.91
CA ASP A 134 21.65 2.87 2.70
C ASP A 134 23.01 3.08 2.05
N VAL A 135 23.15 4.05 1.14
CA VAL A 135 24.46 4.50 0.62
C VAL A 135 25.33 5.04 1.76
N TYR A 136 24.77 5.88 2.64
CA TYR A 136 25.52 6.43 3.79
C TYR A 136 25.97 5.34 4.76
N ARG A 137 25.10 4.35 5.04
CA ARG A 137 25.42 3.20 5.89
C ARG A 137 26.40 2.22 5.22
N GLY A 138 26.59 2.30 3.91
CA GLY A 138 27.43 1.40 3.14
C GLY A 138 26.76 0.06 2.80
N HIS A 139 25.43 -0.02 2.94
CA HIS A 139 24.67 -1.22 2.59
C HIS A 139 24.53 -1.39 1.08
N VAL A 140 24.49 -0.29 0.32
CA VAL A 140 24.48 -0.30 -1.15
C VAL A 140 25.54 0.66 -1.70
N ARG A 141 26.03 0.37 -2.91
CA ARG A 141 26.88 1.30 -3.66
C ARG A 141 26.00 2.27 -4.44
N PRO A 142 26.39 3.57 -4.53
CA PRO A 142 25.57 4.49 -5.30
C PRO A 142 25.60 4.17 -6.77
N GLN A 143 24.42 4.24 -7.39
CA GLN A 143 24.25 4.07 -8.82
C GLN A 143 24.88 5.25 -9.56
N ARG A 144 25.88 4.97 -10.42
CA ARG A 144 26.58 6.02 -11.16
C ARG A 144 25.82 6.50 -12.39
N ASN A 145 24.97 5.64 -12.96
CA ASN A 145 24.16 5.99 -14.12
C ASN A 145 22.83 6.58 -13.67
N LEU A 146 22.61 7.86 -13.97
CA LEU A 146 21.39 8.59 -13.62
C LEU A 146 20.13 7.94 -14.24
N ALA A 147 20.20 7.49 -15.50
CA ALA A 147 19.05 6.86 -16.15
C ALA A 147 18.63 5.55 -15.43
N THR A 148 19.59 4.74 -14.98
CA THR A 148 19.30 3.51 -14.20
C THR A 148 18.71 3.85 -12.84
N PHE A 149 19.22 4.89 -12.16
CA PHE A 149 18.65 5.34 -10.89
C PHE A 149 17.24 5.92 -11.08
N ALA A 150 17.05 6.76 -12.10
CA ALA A 150 15.73 7.29 -12.43
C ALA A 150 14.75 6.16 -12.81
N THR A 151 15.22 5.11 -13.51
CA THR A 151 14.40 3.91 -13.76
C THR A 151 13.91 3.29 -12.45
N PHE A 152 14.80 3.14 -11.45
CA PHE A 152 14.39 2.62 -10.13
C PHE A 152 13.30 3.47 -9.48
N VAL A 153 13.49 4.80 -9.41
CA VAL A 153 12.55 5.70 -8.73
C VAL A 153 11.23 5.82 -9.48
N CYS A 154 11.29 5.94 -10.81
CA CYS A 154 10.12 6.20 -11.66
C CYS A 154 9.36 4.93 -12.08
N LEU A 155 9.85 3.73 -11.78
CA LEU A 155 9.36 2.46 -12.31
C LEU A 155 7.85 2.29 -12.07
N PHE A 156 7.05 2.36 -13.14
CA PHE A 156 5.60 2.47 -13.06
C PHE A 156 4.88 1.37 -12.26
N PRO A 157 5.35 0.10 -12.21
CA PRO A 157 4.69 -0.92 -11.40
C PRO A 157 4.67 -0.61 -9.89
N GLN A 158 5.65 0.14 -9.38
CA GLN A 158 5.79 0.41 -7.94
C GLN A 158 5.60 1.88 -7.55
N LEU A 159 5.55 2.80 -8.56
CA LEU A 159 5.67 4.25 -8.33
C LEU A 159 4.51 4.83 -7.52
N ILE A 160 3.28 4.43 -7.82
CA ILE A 160 2.08 5.09 -7.28
C ILE A 160 1.62 4.45 -5.98
N ALA A 161 1.63 3.12 -5.93
CA ALA A 161 1.21 2.31 -4.79
C ALA A 161 1.80 0.88 -4.92
N GLY A 162 1.51 0.01 -3.96
CA GLY A 162 2.01 -1.36 -3.96
C GLY A 162 3.09 -1.58 -2.91
N PRO A 163 4.00 -2.53 -3.12
CA PRO A 163 5.14 -2.72 -2.22
C PRO A 163 6.08 -1.51 -2.26
N ILE A 164 6.58 -1.09 -1.11
CA ILE A 164 7.70 -0.13 -1.04
C ILE A 164 8.97 -0.91 -1.35
N VAL A 165 9.40 -0.86 -2.61
CA VAL A 165 10.60 -1.55 -3.09
C VAL A 165 11.81 -0.69 -2.81
N ARG A 166 12.83 -1.25 -2.14
CA ARG A 166 14.11 -0.57 -1.90
C ARG A 166 15.05 -0.78 -3.08
N TYR A 167 16.04 0.08 -3.20
CA TYR A 167 17.07 -0.10 -4.22
C TYR A 167 17.80 -1.45 -4.07
N SER A 168 18.12 -1.83 -2.83
CA SER A 168 18.74 -3.13 -2.51
C SER A 168 17.92 -4.35 -2.93
N ASP A 169 16.60 -4.22 -3.04
CA ASP A 169 15.72 -5.35 -3.40
C ASP A 169 15.82 -5.69 -4.89
N ILE A 170 16.16 -4.71 -5.74
CA ILE A 170 16.18 -4.85 -7.21
C ILE A 170 17.50 -4.38 -7.87
N GLU A 171 18.54 -4.07 -7.09
CA GLU A 171 19.83 -3.59 -7.60
C GLU A 171 20.41 -4.54 -8.65
N ALA A 172 20.41 -5.84 -8.38
CA ALA A 172 20.93 -6.84 -9.30
C ALA A 172 20.15 -6.87 -10.63
N GLU A 173 18.82 -6.82 -10.54
CA GLU A 173 17.96 -6.86 -11.72
C GLU A 173 17.98 -5.55 -12.53
N LEU A 174 18.33 -4.40 -11.92
CA LEU A 174 18.56 -3.16 -12.65
C LEU A 174 19.78 -3.25 -13.59
N HIS A 175 20.75 -4.10 -13.25
CA HIS A 175 21.96 -4.31 -14.07
C HIS A 175 21.79 -5.50 -15.02
N THR A 176 21.31 -6.62 -14.52
CA THR A 176 21.18 -7.85 -15.29
C THR A 176 19.91 -8.57 -14.85
N ARG A 177 18.95 -8.72 -15.76
CA ARG A 177 17.72 -9.46 -15.50
C ARG A 177 17.33 -10.35 -16.66
N ARG A 178 16.77 -11.50 -16.30
CA ARG A 178 16.20 -12.45 -17.24
C ARG A 178 14.84 -11.93 -17.72
N PHE A 179 14.56 -12.14 -18.99
CA PHE A 179 13.26 -11.88 -19.60
C PHE A 179 12.87 -13.10 -20.41
N CYS A 180 11.86 -13.82 -19.98
CA CYS A 180 11.41 -15.07 -20.59
C CYS A 180 9.89 -15.22 -20.49
N LEU A 181 9.34 -16.07 -21.36
CA LEU A 181 7.89 -16.33 -21.43
C LEU A 181 7.31 -16.89 -20.14
N GLU A 182 8.09 -17.69 -19.40
CA GLU A 182 7.67 -18.24 -18.11
C GLU A 182 7.41 -17.15 -17.08
N ASP A 183 8.32 -16.17 -16.98
CA ASP A 183 8.16 -15.01 -16.08
C ASP A 183 7.01 -14.12 -16.51
N ILE A 184 6.83 -13.91 -17.82
CA ILE A 184 5.68 -13.18 -18.37
C ILE A 184 4.37 -13.90 -18.00
N GLY A 185 4.28 -15.20 -18.22
CA GLY A 185 3.08 -15.98 -17.91
C GLY A 185 2.73 -16.00 -16.42
N THR A 186 3.74 -16.17 -15.57
CA THR A 186 3.58 -16.15 -14.11
C THR A 186 3.16 -14.75 -13.65
N GLY A 187 3.80 -13.71 -14.18
CA GLY A 187 3.48 -12.32 -13.89
C GLY A 187 2.07 -11.94 -14.35
N ALA A 188 1.67 -12.35 -15.57
CA ALA A 188 0.34 -12.11 -16.12
C ALA A 188 -0.76 -12.76 -15.27
N ARG A 189 -0.55 -14.02 -14.84
CA ARG A 189 -1.48 -14.70 -13.93
C ARG A 189 -1.63 -13.93 -12.63
N ARG A 190 -0.53 -13.52 -12.02
CA ARG A 190 -0.57 -12.77 -10.76
C ARG A 190 -1.24 -11.40 -10.93
N PHE A 191 -0.92 -10.70 -12.00
CA PHE A 191 -1.56 -9.43 -12.36
C PHE A 191 -3.08 -9.60 -12.50
N THR A 192 -3.53 -10.61 -13.24
CA THR A 192 -4.95 -10.87 -13.47
C THR A 192 -5.69 -11.22 -12.17
N VAL A 193 -5.07 -12.01 -11.28
CA VAL A 193 -5.64 -12.26 -9.95
C VAL A 193 -5.76 -10.96 -9.13
N GLY A 194 -4.74 -10.10 -9.16
CA GLY A 194 -4.78 -8.78 -8.54
C GLY A 194 -5.89 -7.89 -9.10
N LEU A 195 -6.04 -7.88 -10.43
CA LEU A 195 -7.11 -7.17 -11.12
C LEU A 195 -8.49 -7.68 -10.71
N GLY A 196 -8.69 -9.01 -10.66
CA GLY A 196 -9.93 -9.63 -10.18
C GLY A 196 -10.25 -9.24 -8.73
N LYS A 197 -9.25 -9.25 -7.83
CA LYS A 197 -9.42 -8.77 -6.46
C LYS A 197 -9.91 -7.32 -6.41
N LYS A 198 -9.33 -6.45 -7.24
CA LYS A 198 -9.67 -5.02 -7.32
C LYS A 198 -11.06 -4.82 -7.89
N VAL A 199 -11.34 -5.40 -9.05
CA VAL A 199 -12.55 -5.07 -9.82
C VAL A 199 -13.76 -5.86 -9.32
N LEU A 200 -13.61 -7.17 -9.13
CA LEU A 200 -14.75 -8.05 -8.80
C LEU A 200 -15.06 -8.14 -7.31
N LEU A 201 -14.09 -7.83 -6.45
CA LEU A 201 -14.31 -7.86 -4.99
C LEU A 201 -14.28 -6.45 -4.38
N ALA A 202 -13.16 -5.72 -4.50
CA ALA A 202 -13.02 -4.45 -3.79
C ALA A 202 -13.99 -3.38 -4.27
N ASN A 203 -14.23 -3.24 -5.60
CA ASN A 203 -15.18 -2.27 -6.12
C ASN A 203 -16.62 -2.58 -5.66
N VAL A 204 -17.05 -3.84 -5.79
CA VAL A 204 -18.40 -4.27 -5.37
C VAL A 204 -18.59 -4.13 -3.85
N LEU A 205 -17.55 -4.46 -3.05
CA LEU A 205 -17.57 -4.19 -1.61
C LEU A 205 -17.62 -2.69 -1.30
N GLY A 206 -17.04 -1.86 -2.16
CA GLY A 206 -17.12 -0.41 -2.07
C GLY A 206 -18.54 0.12 -2.29
N GLU A 207 -19.32 -0.50 -3.18
CA GLU A 207 -20.74 -0.19 -3.37
C GLU A 207 -21.55 -0.54 -2.11
N LEU A 208 -21.32 -1.73 -1.52
CA LEU A 208 -21.89 -2.07 -0.23
C LEU A 208 -21.56 -1.03 0.83
N VAL A 209 -20.30 -0.63 0.94
CA VAL A 209 -19.83 0.35 1.93
C VAL A 209 -20.48 1.72 1.72
N SER A 210 -20.75 2.10 0.48
CA SER A 210 -21.41 3.37 0.14
C SER A 210 -22.93 3.33 0.38
N SER A 211 -23.57 2.18 0.19
CA SER A 211 -25.00 1.98 0.43
C SER A 211 -25.35 1.67 1.89
N ALA A 212 -24.41 1.05 2.64
CA ALA A 212 -24.60 0.74 4.04
C ALA A 212 -24.55 2.01 4.90
N GLY A 213 -25.64 2.34 5.55
CA GLY A 213 -25.76 3.50 6.44
C GLY A 213 -25.58 3.13 7.92
N ASN A 214 -25.60 4.16 8.77
CA ASN A 214 -25.57 4.02 10.23
C ASN A 214 -26.98 4.06 10.86
N ALA A 215 -28.04 3.89 10.06
CA ALA A 215 -29.43 3.93 10.52
C ALA A 215 -29.77 2.73 11.43
N THR A 216 -29.07 1.62 11.26
CA THR A 216 -29.28 0.39 12.04
C THR A 216 -27.95 -0.24 12.46
N VAL A 217 -28.02 -1.11 13.49
CA VAL A 217 -26.85 -1.92 13.93
C VAL A 217 -26.35 -2.79 12.78
N LEU A 218 -27.24 -3.47 12.08
CA LEU A 218 -26.89 -4.33 10.93
C LEU A 218 -26.22 -3.53 9.82
N GLY A 219 -26.76 -2.37 9.44
CA GLY A 219 -26.18 -1.50 8.41
C GLY A 219 -24.80 -1.03 8.79
N ALA A 220 -24.60 -0.56 10.03
CA ALA A 220 -23.28 -0.13 10.52
C ALA A 220 -22.23 -1.25 10.49
N TRP A 221 -22.60 -2.49 10.88
CA TRP A 221 -21.71 -3.65 10.79
C TRP A 221 -21.44 -4.10 9.35
N LEU A 222 -22.44 -4.05 8.48
CA LEU A 222 -22.25 -4.32 7.04
C LEU A 222 -21.26 -3.35 6.41
N GLY A 223 -21.39 -2.06 6.72
CA GLY A 223 -20.44 -1.04 6.29
C GLY A 223 -19.02 -1.26 6.84
N ALA A 224 -18.90 -1.64 8.13
CA ALA A 224 -17.60 -1.88 8.77
C ALA A 224 -16.91 -3.14 8.21
N VAL A 225 -17.62 -4.27 8.09
CA VAL A 225 -17.08 -5.53 7.54
C VAL A 225 -16.85 -5.40 6.03
N GLY A 226 -17.76 -4.74 5.31
CA GLY A 226 -17.58 -4.41 3.89
C GLY A 226 -16.29 -3.63 3.66
N TYR A 227 -16.03 -2.59 4.47
CA TYR A 227 -14.80 -1.79 4.36
C TYR A 227 -13.54 -2.57 4.75
N LEU A 228 -13.62 -3.43 5.78
CA LEU A 228 -12.54 -4.33 6.17
C LEU A 228 -12.09 -5.19 4.98
N LEU A 229 -13.03 -5.80 4.28
CA LEU A 229 -12.74 -6.62 3.10
C LEU A 229 -12.33 -5.76 1.89
N GLN A 230 -13.00 -4.62 1.67
CA GLN A 230 -12.70 -3.69 0.58
C GLN A 230 -11.24 -3.23 0.61
N ILE A 231 -10.78 -2.67 1.75
CA ILE A 231 -9.42 -2.13 1.85
C ILE A 231 -8.36 -3.23 1.67
N TYR A 232 -8.64 -4.45 2.11
CA TYR A 232 -7.74 -5.58 1.88
C TYR A 232 -7.66 -5.96 0.40
N PHE A 233 -8.79 -6.14 -0.28
CA PHE A 233 -8.78 -6.54 -1.69
C PHE A 233 -8.33 -5.42 -2.60
N ASP A 234 -8.65 -4.17 -2.30
CA ASP A 234 -8.17 -3.01 -3.04
C ASP A 234 -6.63 -2.94 -3.00
N PHE A 235 -6.06 -2.98 -1.81
CA PHE A 235 -4.62 -2.80 -1.66
C PHE A 235 -3.81 -4.08 -1.96
N SER A 236 -4.27 -5.27 -1.55
CA SER A 236 -3.60 -6.51 -1.93
C SER A 236 -3.73 -6.80 -3.41
N GLY A 237 -4.85 -6.42 -4.04
CA GLY A 237 -5.05 -6.51 -5.48
C GLY A 237 -4.06 -5.64 -6.25
N TYR A 238 -3.90 -4.37 -5.81
CA TYR A 238 -2.91 -3.49 -6.40
C TYR A 238 -1.48 -4.02 -6.21
N SER A 239 -1.16 -4.53 -5.01
CA SER A 239 0.16 -5.13 -4.74
C SER A 239 0.42 -6.35 -5.63
N ASP A 240 -0.58 -7.21 -5.85
CA ASP A 240 -0.45 -8.36 -6.75
C ASP A 240 -0.27 -7.92 -8.22
N MET A 241 -0.99 -6.86 -8.66
CA MET A 241 -0.78 -6.28 -9.98
C MET A 241 0.65 -5.72 -10.12
N ALA A 242 1.14 -4.98 -9.14
CA ALA A 242 2.48 -4.41 -9.15
C ALA A 242 3.58 -5.50 -9.19
N ILE A 243 3.46 -6.54 -8.35
CA ILE A 243 4.40 -7.67 -8.32
C ILE A 243 4.32 -8.46 -9.63
N GLY A 244 3.12 -8.67 -10.17
CA GLY A 244 2.91 -9.31 -11.46
C GLY A 244 3.57 -8.56 -12.61
N LEU A 245 3.40 -7.24 -12.67
CA LEU A 245 4.07 -6.36 -13.63
C LEU A 245 5.59 -6.42 -13.46
N GLY A 246 6.09 -6.30 -12.23
CA GLY A 246 7.52 -6.45 -11.95
C GLY A 246 8.06 -7.75 -12.55
N ARG A 247 7.37 -8.88 -12.31
CA ARG A 247 7.77 -10.19 -12.82
C ARG A 247 7.78 -10.26 -14.36
N MET A 248 6.79 -9.66 -15.03
CA MET A 248 6.75 -9.61 -16.49
C MET A 248 7.97 -8.89 -17.09
N PHE A 249 8.53 -7.89 -16.38
CA PHE A 249 9.72 -7.16 -16.80
C PHE A 249 11.03 -7.70 -16.21
N GLY A 250 10.98 -8.83 -15.51
CA GLY A 250 12.14 -9.52 -14.94
C GLY A 250 12.61 -8.98 -13.59
N PHE A 251 11.72 -8.32 -12.82
CA PHE A 251 11.97 -7.89 -11.44
C PHE A 251 11.24 -8.76 -10.44
N THR A 252 11.83 -8.95 -9.27
CA THR A 252 11.25 -9.68 -8.15
C THR A 252 10.95 -8.72 -7.00
N PHE A 253 9.73 -8.22 -6.95
CA PHE A 253 9.30 -7.32 -5.88
C PHE A 253 8.93 -8.10 -4.62
N PRO A 254 9.15 -7.50 -3.43
CA PRO A 254 8.81 -8.13 -2.16
C PRO A 254 7.30 -8.29 -1.98
N GLU A 255 6.90 -9.32 -1.23
CA GLU A 255 5.51 -9.52 -0.84
C GLU A 255 5.05 -8.44 0.12
N ASN A 256 3.79 -8.00 -0.03
CA ASN A 256 3.22 -6.95 0.80
C ASN A 256 2.12 -7.44 1.75
N PHE A 257 1.50 -8.60 1.45
CA PHE A 257 0.44 -9.20 2.24
C PHE A 257 0.61 -10.73 2.36
N ASP A 258 0.34 -11.30 3.57
CA ASP A 258 0.24 -12.73 3.80
C ASP A 258 -1.01 -13.08 4.62
N TYR A 259 -2.21 -12.98 4.02
CA TYR A 259 -3.49 -13.32 4.65
C TYR A 259 -3.62 -12.73 6.06
N PRO A 260 -3.62 -11.41 6.22
CA PRO A 260 -3.54 -10.75 7.52
C PRO A 260 -4.73 -11.05 8.43
N TYR A 261 -5.89 -11.32 7.86
CA TYR A 261 -7.09 -11.67 8.63
C TYR A 261 -7.07 -13.08 9.22
N LEU A 262 -6.06 -13.90 8.93
CA LEU A 262 -5.83 -15.17 9.61
C LEU A 262 -4.95 -15.03 10.88
N ALA A 263 -4.48 -13.83 11.18
CA ALA A 263 -3.70 -13.57 12.38
C ALA A 263 -4.51 -13.82 13.67
N ARG A 264 -3.82 -14.02 14.78
CA ARG A 264 -4.40 -14.24 16.10
C ARG A 264 -3.98 -13.21 17.13
N SER A 265 -3.15 -12.24 16.73
CA SER A 265 -2.69 -11.14 17.57
C SER A 265 -2.46 -9.90 16.70
N VAL A 266 -2.46 -8.72 17.33
CA VAL A 266 -2.21 -7.45 16.65
C VAL A 266 -0.79 -7.43 16.07
N THR A 267 0.17 -7.98 16.78
CA THR A 267 1.55 -8.12 16.29
C THR A 267 1.62 -9.03 15.05
N ASP A 268 0.93 -10.17 15.04
CA ASP A 268 0.89 -11.08 13.88
C ASP A 268 0.16 -10.44 12.69
N PHE A 269 -0.92 -9.68 12.93
CA PHE A 269 -1.63 -8.93 11.90
C PHE A 269 -0.70 -7.98 11.17
N TRP A 270 0.06 -7.13 11.87
CA TRP A 270 0.96 -6.16 11.26
C TRP A 270 2.22 -6.78 10.63
N ARG A 271 2.57 -8.00 10.96
CA ARG A 271 3.60 -8.78 10.25
C ARG A 271 3.12 -9.29 8.89
N ARG A 272 1.80 -9.31 8.66
CA ARG A 272 1.14 -9.82 7.44
C ARG A 272 0.52 -8.73 6.59
N TRP A 273 0.22 -7.58 7.18
CA TRP A 273 -0.38 -6.41 6.54
C TRP A 273 0.69 -5.40 6.18
N HIS A 274 0.72 -4.97 4.90
CA HIS A 274 1.63 -3.93 4.39
C HIS A 274 3.07 -4.11 4.89
N GLN A 275 3.61 -5.31 4.65
CA GLN A 275 4.89 -5.77 5.21
C GLN A 275 6.04 -4.84 4.87
N THR A 276 6.06 -4.31 3.63
CA THR A 276 7.14 -3.44 3.16
C THR A 276 7.18 -2.10 3.88
N LEU A 277 6.02 -1.51 4.22
CA LEU A 277 5.94 -0.32 5.06
C LEU A 277 6.44 -0.61 6.49
N GLY A 278 5.99 -1.72 7.06
CA GLY A 278 6.46 -2.15 8.39
C GLY A 278 7.97 -2.36 8.45
N GLN A 279 8.56 -2.97 7.41
CA GLN A 279 10.01 -3.15 7.27
C GLN A 279 10.71 -1.80 7.12
N TRP A 280 10.17 -0.87 6.33
CA TRP A 280 10.74 0.46 6.15
C TRP A 280 10.80 1.21 7.49
N PHE A 281 9.69 1.32 8.21
CA PHE A 281 9.68 1.97 9.53
C PHE A 281 10.57 1.27 10.55
N ARG A 282 10.66 -0.07 10.53
CA ARG A 282 11.58 -0.82 11.37
C ARG A 282 13.03 -0.42 11.15
N ASP A 283 13.47 -0.39 9.88
CA ASP A 283 14.89 -0.29 9.53
C ASP A 283 15.39 1.17 9.51
N TYR A 284 14.50 2.12 9.21
CA TYR A 284 14.88 3.53 9.09
C TYR A 284 14.42 4.41 10.26
N VAL A 285 13.50 3.95 11.10
CA VAL A 285 13.03 4.70 12.27
C VAL A 285 13.21 3.91 13.57
N TYR A 286 12.62 2.72 13.69
CA TYR A 286 12.58 1.99 14.95
C TYR A 286 13.97 1.53 15.43
N ILE A 287 14.76 0.90 14.56
CA ILE A 287 16.11 0.44 14.89
C ILE A 287 17.05 1.62 15.21
N PRO A 288 17.10 2.71 14.43
CA PRO A 288 17.90 3.89 14.76
C PRO A 288 17.53 4.55 16.08
N LEU A 289 16.27 4.49 16.52
CA LEU A 289 15.85 4.97 17.85
C LEU A 289 16.26 4.05 19.01
N GLY A 290 16.91 2.92 18.72
CA GLY A 290 17.35 1.90 19.70
C GLY A 290 16.53 0.62 19.69
N GLY A 291 15.46 0.53 18.87
CA GLY A 291 14.64 -0.66 18.70
C GLY A 291 14.03 -1.16 20.01
N SER A 292 14.09 -2.49 20.21
CA SER A 292 13.63 -3.14 21.45
C SER A 292 14.77 -3.42 22.46
N ARG A 293 16.03 -3.19 22.07
CA ARG A 293 17.21 -3.42 22.93
C ARG A 293 17.56 -2.16 23.71
N THR A 294 16.60 -1.65 24.52
CA THR A 294 16.71 -0.39 25.26
C THR A 294 15.85 -0.43 26.53
N THR A 295 15.84 0.63 27.34
CA THR A 295 14.98 0.71 28.51
C THR A 295 13.48 0.66 28.13
N ARG A 296 12.63 0.21 29.05
CA ARG A 296 11.18 0.11 28.83
C ARG A 296 10.57 1.44 28.38
N ALA A 297 10.96 2.56 28.99
CA ALA A 297 10.47 3.90 28.62
C ALA A 297 10.86 4.29 27.18
N LYS A 298 12.14 4.09 26.82
CA LYS A 298 12.62 4.35 25.45
C LYS A 298 11.94 3.44 24.42
N TRP A 299 11.71 2.16 24.79
CA TRP A 299 10.98 1.24 23.92
C TRP A 299 9.53 1.69 23.68
N ILE A 300 8.79 2.13 24.72
CA ILE A 300 7.43 2.67 24.59
C ILE A 300 7.46 3.90 23.68
N ARG A 301 8.38 4.84 23.90
CA ARG A 301 8.58 6.00 23.02
C ARG A 301 8.80 5.57 21.56
N ASN A 302 9.68 4.58 21.32
CA ASN A 302 9.99 4.14 19.96
C ASN A 302 8.76 3.57 19.25
N VAL A 303 7.94 2.78 19.95
CA VAL A 303 6.67 2.27 19.41
C VAL A 303 5.71 3.42 19.12
N ALA A 304 5.53 4.35 20.09
CA ALA A 304 4.65 5.51 19.91
C ALA A 304 5.07 6.37 18.71
N VAL A 305 6.37 6.70 18.58
CA VAL A 305 6.90 7.48 17.45
C VAL A 305 6.62 6.77 16.11
N VAL A 306 6.92 5.48 16.01
CA VAL A 306 6.70 4.72 14.76
C VAL A 306 5.22 4.72 14.38
N TRP A 307 4.32 4.49 15.32
CA TRP A 307 2.90 4.38 15.02
C TRP A 307 2.23 5.73 14.72
N LEU A 308 2.63 6.80 15.41
CA LEU A 308 2.18 8.15 15.08
C LEU A 308 2.68 8.59 13.69
N LEU A 309 3.95 8.29 13.36
CA LEU A 309 4.49 8.55 12.02
C LEU A 309 3.81 7.67 10.95
N THR A 310 3.45 6.43 11.28
CA THR A 310 2.68 5.55 10.37
C THR A 310 1.29 6.14 10.11
N GLY A 311 0.61 6.62 11.14
CA GLY A 311 -0.67 7.30 10.99
C GLY A 311 -0.54 8.56 10.13
N LEU A 312 0.42 9.42 10.44
CA LEU A 312 0.70 10.63 9.67
C LEU A 312 1.04 10.31 8.20
N TRP A 313 1.80 9.25 7.93
CA TRP A 313 2.14 8.83 6.57
C TRP A 313 0.90 8.45 5.75
N HIS A 314 -0.12 7.84 6.37
CA HIS A 314 -1.36 7.47 5.69
C HIS A 314 -2.18 8.70 5.26
N GLY A 315 -2.25 9.76 6.08
CA GLY A 315 -3.04 10.93 5.69
C GLY A 315 -2.83 12.14 6.59
N ALA A 316 -3.10 13.31 6.02
CA ALA A 316 -3.02 14.59 6.72
C ALA A 316 -4.37 14.93 7.40
N ALA A 317 -4.75 14.09 8.38
CA ALA A 317 -5.95 14.30 9.18
C ALA A 317 -5.83 13.64 10.55
N TRP A 318 -6.58 14.14 11.52
CA TRP A 318 -6.53 13.68 12.91
C TRP A 318 -6.96 12.22 13.11
N ASN A 319 -7.91 11.73 12.31
CA ASN A 319 -8.34 10.32 12.33
C ASN A 319 -7.18 9.36 12.04
N PHE A 320 -6.25 9.70 11.12
CA PHE A 320 -5.07 8.87 10.83
C PHE A 320 -4.06 8.87 11.99
N MET A 321 -3.84 10.03 12.62
CA MET A 321 -2.98 10.10 13.80
C MET A 321 -3.54 9.29 14.96
N LEU A 322 -4.85 9.39 15.22
CA LEU A 322 -5.54 8.61 16.25
C LEU A 322 -5.55 7.12 15.92
N TRP A 323 -5.70 6.76 14.64
CA TRP A 323 -5.58 5.38 14.16
C TRP A 323 -4.17 4.81 14.42
N GLY A 324 -3.13 5.57 14.14
CA GLY A 324 -1.76 5.20 14.50
C GLY A 324 -1.59 5.04 16.00
N GLY A 325 -2.07 5.99 16.80
CA GLY A 325 -2.07 5.91 18.26
C GLY A 325 -2.82 4.69 18.80
N TYR A 326 -3.98 4.37 18.23
CA TYR A 326 -4.79 3.20 18.55
C TYR A 326 -4.00 1.89 18.39
N PHE A 327 -3.39 1.67 17.21
CA PHE A 327 -2.60 0.46 17.00
C PHE A 327 -1.30 0.44 17.79
N GLY A 328 -0.67 1.60 17.99
CA GLY A 328 0.47 1.73 18.90
C GLY A 328 0.11 1.30 20.33
N LEU A 329 -1.04 1.76 20.84
CA LEU A 329 -1.55 1.37 22.15
C LEU A 329 -1.89 -0.12 22.25
N LEU A 330 -2.54 -0.68 21.21
CA LEU A 330 -2.86 -2.11 21.18
C LEU A 330 -1.59 -2.97 21.23
N LEU A 331 -0.55 -2.61 20.46
CA LEU A 331 0.73 -3.33 20.48
C LEU A 331 1.46 -3.23 21.81
N LEU A 332 1.43 -2.06 22.44
CA LEU A 332 1.98 -1.88 23.78
C LEU A 332 1.22 -2.74 24.81
N THR A 333 -0.11 -2.70 24.76
CA THR A 333 -0.98 -3.48 25.66
C THR A 333 -0.79 -4.98 25.45
N GLU A 334 -0.71 -5.43 24.20
CA GLU A 334 -0.44 -6.84 23.88
C GLU A 334 0.89 -7.29 24.46
N ARG A 335 1.96 -6.51 24.27
CA ARG A 335 3.29 -6.91 24.74
C ARG A 335 3.47 -6.79 26.25
N LEU A 336 2.83 -5.83 26.89
CA LEU A 336 3.01 -5.58 28.33
C LEU A 336 2.13 -6.46 29.22
N TRP A 337 0.90 -6.74 28.80
CA TRP A 337 -0.12 -7.36 29.67
C TRP A 337 -0.86 -8.51 28.99
N LEU A 338 -1.46 -8.21 27.81
CA LEU A 338 -2.53 -9.02 27.26
C LEU A 338 -2.01 -10.24 26.51
N GLY A 339 -0.82 -10.17 25.91
CA GLY A 339 -0.30 -11.22 25.04
C GLY A 339 -0.17 -12.59 25.73
N LYS A 340 0.36 -12.60 26.96
CA LYS A 340 0.49 -13.85 27.74
C LYS A 340 -0.87 -14.42 28.15
N ARG A 341 -1.87 -13.58 28.41
CA ARG A 341 -3.22 -13.98 28.79
C ARG A 341 -3.99 -14.50 27.55
N LEU A 342 -3.93 -13.75 26.46
CA LEU A 342 -4.55 -14.13 25.20
C LEU A 342 -3.97 -15.42 24.63
N ALA A 343 -2.67 -15.66 24.75
CA ALA A 343 -2.05 -16.90 24.29
C ALA A 343 -2.61 -18.17 24.96
N ARG A 344 -3.27 -18.04 26.13
CA ARG A 344 -3.95 -19.14 26.83
C ARG A 344 -5.42 -19.29 26.40
N ALA A 345 -6.00 -18.31 25.73
CA ALA A 345 -7.38 -18.37 25.25
C ALA A 345 -7.49 -19.31 24.03
N PRO A 346 -8.66 -19.90 23.76
CA PRO A 346 -8.89 -20.67 22.54
C PRO A 346 -8.59 -19.85 21.29
N ALA A 347 -8.05 -20.49 20.24
CA ALA A 347 -7.65 -19.83 19.02
C ALA A 347 -8.79 -19.04 18.35
N ALA A 348 -10.03 -19.51 18.46
CA ALA A 348 -11.22 -18.82 17.95
C ALA A 348 -11.45 -17.49 18.66
N VAL A 349 -11.28 -17.44 19.99
CA VAL A 349 -11.42 -16.21 20.80
C VAL A 349 -10.33 -15.19 20.44
N GLN A 350 -9.07 -15.64 20.32
CA GLN A 350 -7.95 -14.78 19.88
C GLN A 350 -8.26 -14.15 18.50
N HIS A 351 -8.73 -14.97 17.59
CA HIS A 351 -9.04 -14.56 16.23
C HIS A 351 -10.24 -13.59 16.17
N ALA A 352 -11.34 -13.91 16.85
CA ALA A 352 -12.51 -13.04 16.92
C ALA A 352 -12.19 -11.67 17.54
N LEU A 353 -11.43 -11.66 18.66
CA LEU A 353 -10.99 -10.42 19.28
C LEU A 353 -10.12 -9.59 18.36
N LEU A 354 -9.16 -10.23 17.66
CA LEU A 354 -8.32 -9.52 16.70
C LEU A 354 -9.17 -8.89 15.58
N LEU A 355 -10.06 -9.67 14.95
CA LEU A 355 -10.90 -9.15 13.88
C LEU A 355 -11.77 -7.98 14.36
N LEU A 356 -12.33 -8.06 15.57
CA LEU A 356 -13.06 -6.95 16.18
C LEU A 356 -12.17 -5.70 16.30
N LEU A 357 -11.01 -5.82 16.92
CA LEU A 357 -10.08 -4.69 17.12
C LEU A 357 -9.63 -4.09 15.78
N VAL A 358 -9.32 -4.93 14.79
CA VAL A 358 -8.92 -4.46 13.46
C VAL A 358 -10.08 -3.75 12.75
N THR A 359 -11.30 -4.29 12.84
CA THR A 359 -12.51 -3.66 12.28
C THR A 359 -12.74 -2.29 12.89
N LEU A 360 -12.68 -2.15 14.22
CA LEU A 360 -12.82 -0.86 14.91
C LEU A 360 -11.71 0.13 14.48
N GLY A 361 -10.48 -0.35 14.34
CA GLY A 361 -9.39 0.45 13.80
C GLY A 361 -9.67 0.95 12.38
N PHE A 362 -10.25 0.13 11.51
CA PHE A 362 -10.59 0.56 10.16
C PHE A 362 -11.86 1.42 10.07
N VAL A 363 -12.78 1.33 11.03
CA VAL A 363 -13.87 2.32 11.17
C VAL A 363 -13.28 3.71 11.45
N LEU A 364 -12.30 3.81 12.37
CA LEU A 364 -11.59 5.07 12.64
C LEU A 364 -10.81 5.56 11.41
N PHE A 365 -10.15 4.66 10.69
CA PHE A 365 -9.37 4.99 9.48
C PHE A 365 -10.23 5.58 8.36
N ARG A 366 -11.43 5.01 8.14
CA ARG A 366 -12.37 5.43 7.08
C ARG A 366 -13.05 6.76 7.39
N ALA A 367 -13.25 7.08 8.66
CA ALA A 367 -14.08 8.17 9.09
C ALA A 367 -13.59 9.53 8.55
N GLU A 368 -14.48 10.32 7.99
CA GLU A 368 -14.18 11.68 7.51
C GLU A 368 -13.98 12.68 8.66
N SER A 369 -14.59 12.37 9.80
CA SER A 369 -14.45 13.16 11.05
C SER A 369 -14.55 12.26 12.27
N LEU A 370 -14.05 12.75 13.41
CA LEU A 370 -14.20 12.04 14.70
C LEU A 370 -15.67 11.92 15.12
N GLN A 371 -16.49 12.89 14.77
CA GLN A 371 -17.94 12.85 15.00
C GLN A 371 -18.58 11.72 14.21
N ALA A 372 -18.28 11.59 12.91
CA ALA A 372 -18.76 10.49 12.07
C ALA A 372 -18.30 9.13 12.58
N CYS A 373 -17.04 9.02 13.04
CA CYS A 373 -16.54 7.82 13.69
C CYS A 373 -17.37 7.46 14.93
N GLY A 374 -17.61 8.43 15.82
CA GLY A 374 -18.43 8.23 17.02
C GLY A 374 -19.87 7.80 16.70
N GLN A 375 -20.49 8.38 15.68
CA GLN A 375 -21.83 7.98 15.22
C GLN A 375 -21.85 6.53 14.72
N THR A 376 -20.88 6.14 13.91
CA THR A 376 -20.77 4.75 13.42
C THR A 376 -20.57 3.77 14.57
N LEU A 377 -19.64 4.06 15.49
CA LEU A 377 -19.43 3.20 16.66
C LEU A 377 -20.69 3.10 17.55
N ARG A 378 -21.39 4.23 17.78
CA ARG A 378 -22.64 4.23 18.53
C ARG A 378 -23.69 3.34 17.85
N ALA A 379 -23.86 3.45 16.53
CA ALA A 379 -24.78 2.60 15.78
C ALA A 379 -24.40 1.11 15.89
N MET A 380 -23.11 0.76 15.74
CA MET A 380 -22.62 -0.63 15.83
C MET A 380 -22.94 -1.29 17.18
N PHE A 381 -22.97 -0.54 18.28
CA PHE A 381 -23.12 -1.07 19.65
C PHE A 381 -24.48 -0.76 20.28
N GLY A 382 -25.54 -0.62 19.51
CA GLY A 382 -26.92 -0.55 20.02
C GLY A 382 -27.51 0.85 20.14
N GLY A 383 -26.82 1.88 19.63
CA GLY A 383 -27.34 3.25 19.54
C GLY A 383 -28.30 3.51 18.38
N ALA A 384 -28.80 2.44 17.74
CA ALA A 384 -29.73 2.45 16.62
C ALA A 384 -30.62 1.20 16.65
N PRO A 385 -31.75 1.15 15.88
CA PRO A 385 -32.54 -0.08 15.68
C PRO A 385 -31.68 -1.24 15.18
N LEU A 386 -32.06 -2.48 15.51
CA LEU A 386 -31.23 -3.65 15.16
C LEU A 386 -31.10 -3.83 13.63
N TRP A 387 -32.19 -3.64 12.90
CA TRP A 387 -32.25 -3.80 11.43
C TRP A 387 -33.46 -3.06 10.86
N ASP A 388 -33.41 -2.83 9.55
CA ASP A 388 -34.52 -2.32 8.73
C ASP A 388 -34.55 -3.05 7.38
N ALA A 389 -35.51 -2.71 6.52
CA ALA A 389 -35.67 -3.34 5.20
C ALA A 389 -34.45 -3.08 4.31
N ASP A 390 -33.86 -1.88 4.39
CA ASP A 390 -32.72 -1.49 3.56
C ASP A 390 -31.44 -2.25 3.95
N ALA A 391 -31.18 -2.44 5.25
CA ALA A 391 -30.05 -3.22 5.73
C ALA A 391 -30.19 -4.71 5.36
N LEU A 392 -31.41 -5.26 5.43
CA LEU A 392 -31.67 -6.65 5.00
C LEU A 392 -31.52 -6.81 3.48
N TYR A 393 -32.01 -5.83 2.71
CA TYR A 393 -31.84 -5.80 1.27
C TYR A 393 -30.34 -5.74 0.89
N ALA A 394 -29.57 -4.87 1.53
CA ALA A 394 -28.13 -4.78 1.33
C ALA A 394 -27.42 -6.11 1.68
N LEU A 395 -27.74 -6.72 2.84
CA LEU A 395 -27.19 -8.02 3.21
C LEU A 395 -27.48 -9.09 2.15
N ARG A 396 -28.71 -9.18 1.67
CA ARG A 396 -29.10 -10.14 0.64
C ARG A 396 -28.40 -9.90 -0.69
N SER A 397 -28.35 -8.63 -1.13
CA SER A 397 -27.78 -8.25 -2.43
C SER A 397 -26.27 -8.49 -2.48
N PHE A 398 -25.56 -8.24 -1.39
CA PHE A 398 -24.12 -8.39 -1.31
C PHE A 398 -23.64 -9.67 -0.62
N ALA A 399 -24.56 -10.59 -0.24
CA ALA A 399 -24.20 -11.84 0.45
C ALA A 399 -23.14 -12.65 -0.31
N GLY A 400 -23.28 -12.78 -1.64
CA GLY A 400 -22.36 -13.52 -2.49
C GLY A 400 -20.93 -12.95 -2.44
N VAL A 401 -20.78 -11.63 -2.60
CA VAL A 401 -19.46 -10.99 -2.55
C VAL A 401 -18.85 -10.99 -1.14
N LEU A 402 -19.68 -10.90 -0.10
CA LEU A 402 -19.20 -11.04 1.29
C LEU A 402 -18.64 -12.45 1.54
N VAL A 403 -19.34 -13.51 1.11
CA VAL A 403 -18.85 -14.90 1.23
C VAL A 403 -17.56 -15.08 0.42
N LEU A 404 -17.53 -14.62 -0.85
CA LEU A 404 -16.34 -14.68 -1.69
C LEU A 404 -15.17 -13.89 -1.08
N GLY A 405 -15.46 -12.74 -0.49
CA GLY A 405 -14.48 -11.92 0.20
C GLY A 405 -13.89 -12.63 1.43
N VAL A 406 -14.73 -13.22 2.28
CA VAL A 406 -14.26 -14.00 3.43
C VAL A 406 -13.41 -15.18 2.99
N VAL A 407 -13.87 -15.97 2.02
CA VAL A 407 -13.12 -17.12 1.49
C VAL A 407 -11.81 -16.66 0.84
N GLY A 408 -11.83 -15.62 0.02
CA GLY A 408 -10.67 -15.07 -0.65
C GLY A 408 -9.62 -14.46 0.30
N ALA A 409 -10.05 -13.99 1.48
CA ALA A 409 -9.15 -13.52 2.53
C ALA A 409 -8.46 -14.66 3.30
N THR A 410 -8.77 -15.94 2.99
CA THR A 410 -8.15 -17.13 3.57
C THR A 410 -7.14 -17.78 2.60
N ARG A 411 -6.37 -18.74 3.11
CA ARG A 411 -5.46 -19.57 2.29
C ARG A 411 -6.19 -20.66 1.48
N LEU A 412 -7.51 -20.77 1.59
CA LEU A 412 -8.27 -21.85 0.98
C LEU A 412 -8.15 -21.88 -0.55
N PRO A 413 -8.35 -20.80 -1.31
CA PRO A 413 -8.18 -20.79 -2.76
C PRO A 413 -6.77 -21.22 -3.20
N LYS A 414 -5.74 -20.70 -2.52
CA LYS A 414 -4.33 -21.09 -2.80
C LYS A 414 -4.06 -22.56 -2.49
N ARG A 415 -4.64 -23.11 -1.41
CA ARG A 415 -4.48 -24.53 -1.06
C ARG A 415 -5.17 -25.45 -2.07
N LEU A 416 -6.37 -25.06 -2.51
CA LEU A 416 -7.08 -25.83 -3.55
C LEU A 416 -6.31 -25.81 -4.87
N TRP A 417 -5.81 -24.65 -5.28
CA TRP A 417 -4.96 -24.56 -6.47
C TRP A 417 -3.71 -25.43 -6.38
N LYS A 418 -2.98 -25.37 -5.26
CA LYS A 418 -1.77 -26.20 -5.05
C LYS A 418 -2.04 -27.71 -5.07
N ARG A 419 -3.25 -28.17 -4.76
CA ARG A 419 -3.64 -29.58 -4.90
C ARG A 419 -3.87 -29.99 -6.36
N LEU A 420 -4.32 -29.05 -7.18
CA LEU A 420 -4.52 -29.26 -8.62
C LEU A 420 -3.22 -29.14 -9.42
N GLU A 421 -2.30 -28.31 -8.96
CA GLU A 421 -1.05 -27.98 -9.66
C GLU A 421 -0.22 -29.20 -10.12
N PRO A 422 -0.09 -30.31 -9.37
CA PRO A 422 0.61 -31.50 -9.82
C PRO A 422 -0.09 -32.28 -10.94
N HIS A 423 -1.37 -32.04 -11.19
CA HIS A 423 -2.12 -32.75 -12.23
C HIS A 423 -1.93 -32.10 -13.60
N PRO A 424 -1.78 -32.88 -14.69
CA PRO A 424 -1.55 -32.34 -16.04
C PRO A 424 -2.69 -31.41 -16.50
N VAL A 425 -3.90 -31.59 -15.98
CA VAL A 425 -5.05 -30.71 -16.24
C VAL A 425 -4.78 -29.25 -15.79
N SER A 426 -3.94 -29.03 -14.78
CA SER A 426 -3.62 -27.69 -14.28
C SER A 426 -2.89 -26.84 -15.31
N ALA A 427 -2.10 -27.47 -16.18
CA ALA A 427 -1.37 -26.78 -17.25
C ALA A 427 -2.32 -26.13 -18.28
N ALA A 428 -3.45 -26.76 -18.58
CA ALA A 428 -4.50 -26.18 -19.43
C ALA A 428 -5.48 -25.30 -18.63
N LEU A 429 -5.89 -25.75 -17.44
CA LEU A 429 -6.86 -25.06 -16.62
C LEU A 429 -6.36 -23.69 -16.14
N GLY A 430 -5.07 -23.56 -15.82
CA GLY A 430 -4.48 -22.30 -15.35
C GLY A 430 -4.63 -21.14 -16.32
N PRO A 431 -4.17 -21.26 -17.57
CA PRO A 431 -4.38 -20.24 -18.60
C PRO A 431 -5.86 -19.94 -18.88
N VAL A 432 -6.72 -20.99 -18.97
CA VAL A 432 -8.15 -20.82 -19.19
C VAL A 432 -8.82 -20.02 -18.08
N LEU A 433 -8.60 -20.38 -16.83
CA LEU A 433 -9.14 -19.64 -15.67
C LEU A 433 -8.60 -18.21 -15.60
N THR A 434 -7.32 -18.00 -15.95
CA THR A 434 -6.73 -16.66 -16.02
C THR A 434 -7.41 -15.83 -17.10
N GLY A 435 -7.64 -16.40 -18.29
CA GLY A 435 -8.37 -15.75 -19.38
C GLY A 435 -9.81 -15.40 -19.01
N LEU A 436 -10.54 -16.35 -18.41
CA LEU A 436 -11.92 -16.11 -17.96
C LEU A 436 -11.97 -15.03 -16.87
N LEU A 437 -11.03 -15.02 -15.94
CA LEU A 437 -10.94 -13.99 -14.90
C LEU A 437 -10.64 -12.61 -15.51
N LEU A 438 -9.75 -12.55 -16.51
CA LEU A 438 -9.46 -11.31 -17.23
C LEU A 438 -10.68 -10.81 -17.99
N LEU A 439 -11.41 -11.69 -18.66
CA LEU A 439 -12.64 -11.33 -19.37
C LEU A 439 -13.72 -10.82 -18.41
N ALA A 440 -13.93 -11.51 -17.28
CA ALA A 440 -14.88 -11.07 -16.26
C ALA A 440 -14.50 -9.71 -15.65
N ALA A 441 -13.21 -9.51 -15.33
CA ALA A 441 -12.73 -8.23 -14.84
C ALA A 441 -12.88 -7.12 -15.89
N THR A 442 -12.66 -7.42 -17.18
CA THR A 442 -12.84 -6.46 -18.27
C THR A 442 -14.31 -6.10 -18.43
N ALA A 443 -15.21 -7.08 -18.44
CA ALA A 443 -16.64 -6.84 -18.52
C ALA A 443 -17.11 -5.91 -17.39
N ALA A 444 -16.69 -6.19 -16.15
CA ALA A 444 -17.01 -5.36 -15.00
C ALA A 444 -16.37 -3.94 -15.07
N LEU A 445 -15.21 -3.78 -15.71
CA LEU A 445 -14.59 -2.46 -15.93
C LEU A 445 -15.33 -1.64 -17.00
N VAL A 446 -15.91 -2.29 -17.99
CA VAL A 446 -16.68 -1.61 -19.05
C VAL A 446 -18.06 -1.20 -18.55
N ASP A 447 -18.69 -2.06 -17.73
CA ASP A 447 -20.02 -1.82 -17.15
C ASP A 447 -19.98 -0.81 -15.99
N GLY A 448 -18.91 -0.85 -15.17
CA GLY A 448 -18.79 -0.09 -13.93
C GLY A 448 -18.17 1.29 -14.10
N SER A 449 -18.91 2.35 -13.68
CA SER A 449 -18.36 3.71 -13.52
C SER A 449 -17.55 3.86 -12.22
N PHE A 450 -17.76 2.98 -11.23
CA PHE A 450 -17.12 3.05 -9.92
C PHE A 450 -15.82 2.24 -9.89
N ASN A 451 -14.70 2.92 -10.05
CA ASN A 451 -13.37 2.30 -9.99
C ASN A 451 -12.40 3.14 -9.15
N PRO A 452 -12.75 3.51 -7.91
CA PRO A 452 -11.85 4.27 -7.05
C PRO A 452 -10.71 3.38 -6.57
N PHE A 453 -9.53 3.96 -6.44
CA PHE A 453 -8.45 3.36 -5.68
C PHE A 453 -8.33 4.10 -4.35
N LEU A 454 -8.56 3.40 -3.25
CA LEU A 454 -8.65 4.02 -1.91
C LEU A 454 -7.39 4.79 -1.54
N TYR A 455 -6.22 4.29 -1.95
CA TYR A 455 -4.93 4.95 -1.68
C TYR A 455 -4.73 6.32 -2.36
N PHE A 456 -5.53 6.68 -3.35
CA PHE A 456 -5.47 8.02 -3.94
C PHE A 456 -6.17 9.08 -3.08
N ARG A 457 -6.87 8.66 -2.04
CA ARG A 457 -7.54 9.56 -1.09
C ARG A 457 -6.65 9.93 0.11
N PHE A 458 -5.47 9.30 0.26
CA PHE A 458 -4.63 9.43 1.44
C PHE A 458 -3.28 10.06 1.17
#